data_0145fbf52abb196a424c24a606d9488d
#
_entry.id   0145fbf52abb196a424c24a606d9488d
#
_cell.length_a   1.000
_cell.length_b   1.000
_cell.length_c   1.000
_cell.angle_alpha   90.00
_cell.angle_beta   90.00
_cell.angle_gamma   90.00
#
_symmetry.space_group_name_H-M   'P 1'
#
loop_
_entity.id
_entity.type
_entity.pdbx_description
1 polymer ?
#
loop_
_entity_poly.entity_id
_entity_poly.type
_entity_poly.pdbx_seq_one_letter_code
_entity_poly.pdbx_strand_id
1 'polypeptide(L)'
;MLEPYEWKRSRTVLRRESGSNPADLVDFGQLVKALGGEVLPISPHSSIHLNALDIDRAYGEGKNPLVDKVKLILSIFEPLTENGLTAKQRSLLDRCAERVYRGYIRGGYRGTPPTLVDLRRVLLEQPEAEAHDLALASELYTTGSLNIFAHQTNVNTDARILCYDIRELDEQLRPVGMVVTLDAIFNRVIRNWRKGKRTWILADEFYILFRYSFSAEFFYRLFKRMRKYNAFITAISQNVDEILRSDTARLMLANSELLVMLNQAATDREELAKLLNISENQLSYITNVPAGHGLIRCGKAIIPFENSFPKNTKLYQLMTTKPNEKF
;
A
#
# COMPACT_ATOMS: atom_id res chain seq x y z
N MET A 1 1.80 -18.74 -9.33
CA MET A 1 2.07 -18.97 -7.90
C MET A 1 3.58 -19.12 -7.77
N LEU A 2 4.25 -18.33 -6.92
CA LEU A 2 5.70 -18.36 -6.75
C LEU A 2 6.07 -19.51 -5.79
N GLU A 3 7.23 -20.13 -5.97
CA GLU A 3 7.70 -21.19 -5.09
C GLU A 3 8.01 -20.68 -3.67
N PRO A 4 7.78 -21.46 -2.60
CA PRO A 4 8.06 -21.03 -1.20
C PRO A 4 9.50 -20.61 -0.97
N TYR A 5 10.44 -21.14 -1.74
CA TYR A 5 11.87 -20.82 -1.63
C TYR A 5 12.20 -19.41 -2.17
N GLU A 6 11.51 -18.97 -3.21
CA GLU A 6 11.68 -17.63 -3.79
C GLU A 6 11.17 -16.55 -2.83
N TRP A 7 10.09 -16.85 -2.12
CA TRP A 7 9.54 -15.99 -1.07
C TRP A 7 10.48 -15.81 0.13
N LYS A 8 11.22 -16.88 0.52
CA LYS A 8 12.21 -16.80 1.61
C LYS A 8 13.39 -15.87 1.27
N ARG A 9 13.75 -15.75 0.00
CA ARG A 9 14.81 -14.83 -0.43
C ARG A 9 14.39 -13.38 -0.43
N SER A 10 13.13 -13.08 -0.73
CA SER A 10 12.65 -11.70 -0.63
C SER A 10 12.62 -11.20 0.82
N ARG A 11 12.50 -12.08 1.83
CA ARG A 11 12.72 -11.74 3.25
C ARG A 11 14.08 -11.11 3.53
N THR A 12 15.12 -11.60 2.90
CA THR A 12 16.50 -11.11 3.10
C THR A 12 16.65 -9.67 2.62
N VAL A 13 15.82 -9.25 1.69
CA VAL A 13 15.89 -7.93 1.06
C VAL A 13 15.24 -6.83 1.90
N LEU A 14 14.13 -7.13 2.55
CA LEU A 14 13.47 -6.18 3.45
C LEU A 14 14.19 -6.02 4.81
N ARG A 15 15.09 -6.97 5.17
CA ARG A 15 15.93 -6.91 6.36
C ARG A 15 17.33 -6.36 6.11
N ARG A 16 17.62 -5.80 4.96
CA ARG A 16 18.96 -5.38 4.62
C ARG A 16 19.45 -4.18 5.43
N GLU A 17 20.22 -4.50 6.41
CA GLU A 17 21.44 -3.79 6.73
C GLU A 17 22.47 -4.07 5.61
N SER A 18 23.11 -3.03 5.13
CA SER A 18 24.16 -2.95 4.11
C SER A 18 24.91 -4.25 3.75
N GLY A 19 24.90 -4.68 2.51
CA GLY A 19 25.93 -5.56 1.99
C GLY A 19 25.57 -6.70 1.02
N SER A 20 24.36 -6.84 0.51
CA SER A 20 24.01 -7.90 -0.44
C SER A 20 23.61 -7.38 -1.83
N ASN A 21 23.85 -8.19 -2.87
CA ASN A 21 23.75 -7.82 -4.29
C ASN A 21 22.31 -7.53 -4.72
N PRO A 22 22.03 -6.42 -5.43
CA PRO A 22 20.68 -6.06 -5.93
C PRO A 22 20.05 -7.05 -6.91
N ALA A 23 20.81 -8.03 -7.39
CA ALA A 23 20.38 -8.98 -8.42
C ALA A 23 19.38 -10.05 -7.97
N ASP A 24 19.14 -10.21 -6.66
CA ASP A 24 18.39 -11.35 -6.10
C ASP A 24 16.92 -11.07 -5.79
N LEU A 25 16.35 -9.98 -6.36
CA LEU A 25 14.99 -9.56 -6.08
C LEU A 25 14.03 -9.95 -7.18
N VAL A 26 12.86 -10.52 -6.82
CA VAL A 26 11.71 -10.49 -7.75
C VAL A 26 11.43 -9.03 -8.04
N ASP A 27 11.80 -8.61 -9.21
CA ASP A 27 11.52 -7.28 -9.66
C ASP A 27 10.15 -7.28 -10.34
N PHE A 28 9.10 -7.11 -9.53
CA PHE A 28 7.75 -6.88 -10.06
C PHE A 28 7.75 -5.73 -11.07
N GLY A 29 8.70 -4.80 -10.97
CA GLY A 29 8.92 -3.74 -11.93
C GLY A 29 9.25 -4.27 -13.33
N GLN A 30 10.08 -5.31 -13.46
CA GLN A 30 10.37 -5.95 -14.75
C GLN A 30 9.13 -6.62 -15.33
N LEU A 31 8.38 -7.36 -14.51
CA LEU A 31 7.13 -7.98 -14.93
C LEU A 31 6.11 -6.93 -15.39
N VAL A 32 5.92 -5.87 -14.61
CA VAL A 32 4.99 -4.78 -14.95
C VAL A 32 5.37 -4.09 -16.25
N LYS A 33 6.65 -3.78 -16.45
CA LYS A 33 7.17 -3.20 -17.70
C LYS A 33 6.98 -4.15 -18.89
N ALA A 34 7.26 -5.45 -18.70
CA ALA A 34 7.06 -6.46 -19.75
C ALA A 34 5.59 -6.63 -20.16
N LEU A 35 4.66 -6.33 -19.25
CA LEU A 35 3.23 -6.30 -19.50
C LEU A 35 2.71 -4.93 -20.01
N GLY A 36 3.60 -3.99 -20.31
CA GLY A 36 3.25 -2.64 -20.77
C GLY A 36 2.66 -1.74 -19.69
N GLY A 37 3.01 -1.98 -18.43
CA GLY A 37 2.60 -1.16 -17.29
C GLY A 37 3.64 -0.12 -16.90
N GLU A 38 3.28 0.73 -15.93
CA GLU A 38 4.13 1.78 -15.36
C GLU A 38 4.59 1.40 -13.95
N VAL A 39 5.84 1.72 -13.64
CA VAL A 39 6.41 1.54 -12.31
C VAL A 39 6.74 2.89 -11.72
N LEU A 40 6.18 3.18 -10.55
CA LEU A 40 6.38 4.41 -9.80
C LEU A 40 7.29 4.11 -8.60
N PRO A 41 8.61 4.34 -8.70
CA PRO A 41 9.50 4.23 -7.56
C PRO A 41 9.24 5.40 -6.60
N ILE A 42 8.75 5.08 -5.41
CA ILE A 42 8.49 6.04 -4.34
C ILE A 42 9.71 6.05 -3.42
N SER A 43 10.63 6.98 -3.64
CA SER A 43 11.84 7.12 -2.83
C SER A 43 12.25 8.59 -2.72
N PRO A 44 13.00 8.97 -1.68
CA PRO A 44 13.49 10.35 -1.52
C PRO A 44 14.32 10.87 -2.70
N HIS A 45 14.95 9.95 -3.44
CA HIS A 45 15.82 10.27 -4.58
C HIS A 45 15.12 10.16 -5.94
N SER A 46 13.82 9.84 -5.94
CA SER A 46 13.06 9.68 -7.17
C SER A 46 12.78 11.03 -7.84
N SER A 47 12.93 11.09 -9.16
CA SER A 47 12.42 12.19 -9.99
C SER A 47 10.90 12.07 -10.27
N ILE A 48 10.29 10.99 -9.82
CA ILE A 48 8.87 10.71 -9.95
C ILE A 48 8.16 11.29 -8.74
N HIS A 49 7.16 12.13 -9.00
CA HIS A 49 6.40 12.81 -7.97
C HIS A 49 4.92 12.45 -8.05
N LEU A 50 4.31 12.31 -6.90
CA LEU A 50 2.88 12.10 -6.71
C LEU A 50 2.38 13.17 -5.75
N ASN A 51 1.58 14.12 -6.24
CA ASN A 51 1.03 15.18 -5.40
C ASN A 51 0.03 14.60 -4.38
N ALA A 52 0.35 14.68 -3.11
CA ALA A 52 -0.55 14.22 -2.05
C ALA A 52 -1.89 14.97 -2.06
N LEU A 53 -1.91 16.19 -2.57
CA LEU A 53 -3.09 17.04 -2.61
C LEU A 53 -3.83 17.00 -3.96
N ASP A 54 -3.48 16.10 -4.88
CA ASP A 54 -4.27 15.91 -6.10
C ASP A 54 -5.73 15.56 -5.79
N ILE A 55 -6.63 16.27 -6.44
CA ILE A 55 -8.08 16.12 -6.30
C ILE A 55 -8.77 16.45 -7.62
N ASP A 56 -9.80 15.71 -7.96
CA ASP A 56 -10.72 16.01 -9.07
C ASP A 56 -12.19 15.88 -8.62
N ARG A 57 -13.13 16.13 -9.51
CA ARG A 57 -14.56 15.98 -9.20
C ARG A 57 -14.96 14.55 -8.84
N ALA A 58 -14.18 13.57 -9.26
CA ALA A 58 -14.42 12.17 -9.04
C ALA A 58 -13.65 11.63 -7.82
N TYR A 59 -12.95 12.48 -7.07
CA TYR A 59 -12.19 12.08 -5.90
C TYR A 59 -13.10 11.67 -4.75
N GLY A 60 -12.71 10.59 -4.06
CA GLY A 60 -13.41 10.09 -2.88
C GLY A 60 -14.75 9.40 -3.18
N GLU A 61 -15.44 9.00 -2.13
CA GLU A 61 -16.74 8.31 -2.19
C GLU A 61 -17.93 9.29 -2.15
N GLY A 62 -17.71 10.41 -1.53
CA GLY A 62 -18.75 11.39 -1.22
C GLY A 62 -19.15 12.29 -2.40
N LYS A 63 -20.12 13.16 -2.15
CA LYS A 63 -20.51 14.22 -3.08
C LYS A 63 -19.56 15.42 -3.01
N ASN A 64 -18.80 15.55 -1.92
CA ASN A 64 -17.85 16.63 -1.71
C ASN A 64 -16.42 16.07 -1.62
N PRO A 65 -15.64 16.14 -2.71
CA PRO A 65 -14.26 15.66 -2.76
C PRO A 65 -13.35 16.27 -1.67
N LEU A 66 -13.58 17.53 -1.29
CA LEU A 66 -12.77 18.22 -0.29
C LEU A 66 -12.86 17.53 1.09
N VAL A 67 -14.05 17.08 1.49
CA VAL A 67 -14.24 16.40 2.78
C VAL A 67 -13.39 15.12 2.88
N ASP A 68 -13.33 14.35 1.78
CA ASP A 68 -12.52 13.15 1.77
C ASP A 68 -11.01 13.48 1.69
N LYS A 69 -10.63 14.57 0.99
CA LYS A 69 -9.25 15.05 0.94
C LYS A 69 -8.78 15.60 2.30
N VAL A 70 -9.63 16.28 3.05
CA VAL A 70 -9.30 16.72 4.42
C VAL A 70 -8.96 15.53 5.32
N LYS A 71 -9.71 14.43 5.21
CA LYS A 71 -9.38 13.20 5.96
C LYS A 71 -7.98 12.67 5.62
N LEU A 72 -7.60 12.72 4.34
CA LEU A 72 -6.25 12.36 3.93
C LEU A 72 -5.21 13.31 4.54
N ILE A 73 -5.44 14.63 4.46
CA ILE A 73 -4.54 15.62 5.05
C ILE A 73 -4.35 15.36 6.55
N LEU A 74 -5.43 15.11 7.28
CA LEU A 74 -5.34 14.75 8.70
C LEU A 74 -4.50 13.49 8.91
N SER A 75 -4.68 12.46 8.05
CA SER A 75 -3.90 11.22 8.13
C SER A 75 -2.42 11.42 7.79
N ILE A 76 -2.07 12.40 6.94
CA ILE A 76 -0.68 12.77 6.65
C ILE A 76 -0.05 13.46 7.86
N PHE A 77 -0.78 14.36 8.52
CA PHE A 77 -0.25 15.14 9.65
C PHE A 77 -0.27 14.39 10.99
N GLU A 78 -1.10 13.36 11.15
CA GLU A 78 -1.19 12.55 12.38
C GLU A 78 0.18 12.00 12.82
N PRO A 79 0.98 11.34 11.96
CA PRO A 79 2.29 10.82 12.33
C PRO A 79 3.38 11.90 12.46
N LEU A 80 3.12 13.16 12.08
CA LEU A 80 4.06 14.25 12.20
C LEU A 80 4.00 14.93 13.60
N THR A 81 3.07 14.50 14.43
CA THR A 81 2.87 15.02 15.79
C THR A 81 3.11 13.91 16.82
N GLU A 82 3.81 14.21 17.92
CA GLU A 82 4.23 13.20 18.91
C GLU A 82 3.06 12.43 19.54
N ASN A 83 1.93 13.11 19.79
CA ASN A 83 0.76 12.53 20.47
C ASN A 83 -0.49 12.49 19.58
N GLY A 84 -0.30 12.55 18.28
CA GLY A 84 -1.41 12.71 17.33
C GLY A 84 -2.01 14.12 17.31
N LEU A 85 -2.92 14.36 16.39
CA LEU A 85 -3.54 15.68 16.21
C LEU A 85 -4.57 16.01 17.29
N THR A 86 -4.42 17.15 17.93
CA THR A 86 -5.43 17.72 18.84
C THR A 86 -6.66 18.20 18.06
N ALA A 87 -7.79 18.41 18.75
CA ALA A 87 -9.00 18.95 18.13
C ALA A 87 -8.77 20.33 17.49
N LYS A 88 -7.95 21.20 18.10
CA LYS A 88 -7.58 22.50 17.53
C LYS A 88 -6.79 22.36 16.24
N GLN A 89 -5.76 21.51 16.23
CA GLN A 89 -4.95 21.25 15.04
C GLN A 89 -5.78 20.64 13.89
N ARG A 90 -6.72 19.73 14.19
CA ARG A 90 -7.65 19.20 13.18
C ARG A 90 -8.52 20.31 12.56
N SER A 91 -9.04 21.22 13.38
CA SER A 91 -9.84 22.36 12.89
C SER A 91 -9.01 23.35 12.07
N LEU A 92 -7.74 23.57 12.45
CA LEU A 92 -6.80 24.40 11.69
C LEU A 92 -6.50 23.79 10.31
N LEU A 93 -6.19 22.49 10.25
CA LEU A 93 -5.94 21.79 8.99
C LEU A 93 -7.16 21.80 8.07
N ASP A 94 -8.36 21.59 8.59
CA ASP A 94 -9.62 21.67 7.83
C ASP A 94 -9.83 23.06 7.23
N ARG A 95 -9.71 24.12 8.04
CA ARG A 95 -9.80 25.53 7.60
C ARG A 95 -8.75 25.87 6.54
N CYS A 96 -7.50 25.47 6.76
CA CYS A 96 -6.41 25.72 5.82
C CYS A 96 -6.59 24.96 4.51
N ALA A 97 -7.06 23.72 4.57
CA ALA A 97 -7.37 22.92 3.40
C ALA A 97 -8.49 23.58 2.56
N GLU A 98 -9.59 24.02 3.19
CA GLU A 98 -10.64 24.75 2.49
C GLU A 98 -10.07 25.99 1.77
N ARG A 99 -9.21 26.76 2.45
CA ARG A 99 -8.60 27.97 1.89
C ARG A 99 -7.69 27.66 0.70
N VAL A 100 -6.85 26.63 0.81
CA VAL A 100 -5.94 26.21 -0.26
C VAL A 100 -6.70 25.77 -1.51
N TYR A 101 -7.77 24.99 -1.35
CA TYR A 101 -8.54 24.47 -2.49
C TYR A 101 -9.57 25.43 -3.06
N ARG A 102 -9.89 26.52 -2.39
CA ARG A 102 -10.99 27.44 -2.76
C ARG A 102 -10.93 27.91 -4.21
N GLY A 103 -9.76 28.37 -4.65
CA GLY A 103 -9.57 28.85 -6.04
C GLY A 103 -9.71 27.71 -7.06
N TYR A 104 -9.11 26.59 -6.79
CA TYR A 104 -9.11 25.41 -7.65
C TYR A 104 -10.52 24.80 -7.81
N ILE A 105 -11.27 24.69 -6.70
CA ILE A 105 -12.65 24.18 -6.71
C ILE A 105 -13.58 25.17 -7.44
N ARG A 106 -13.47 26.47 -7.18
CA ARG A 106 -14.25 27.52 -7.89
C ARG A 106 -13.97 27.51 -9.39
N GLY A 107 -12.73 27.24 -9.79
CA GLY A 107 -12.33 27.03 -11.18
C GLY A 107 -12.83 25.73 -11.81
N GLY A 108 -13.62 24.93 -11.08
CA GLY A 108 -14.19 23.67 -11.55
C GLY A 108 -13.18 22.54 -11.64
N TYR A 109 -12.18 22.52 -10.78
CA TYR A 109 -11.06 21.58 -10.77
C TYR A 109 -10.21 21.65 -12.04
N ARG A 110 -10.05 22.87 -12.59
CA ARG A 110 -9.22 23.13 -13.76
C ARG A 110 -7.97 23.93 -13.35
N GLY A 111 -6.87 23.67 -14.04
CA GLY A 111 -5.58 24.29 -13.73
C GLY A 111 -4.72 23.40 -12.81
N THR A 112 -3.78 24.01 -12.12
CA THR A 112 -2.82 23.32 -11.25
C THR A 112 -3.42 23.10 -9.86
N PRO A 113 -3.54 21.85 -9.38
CA PRO A 113 -4.00 21.58 -8.03
C PRO A 113 -2.98 22.09 -7.00
N PRO A 114 -3.41 22.45 -5.77
CA PRO A 114 -2.48 22.84 -4.72
C PRO A 114 -1.57 21.67 -4.30
N THR A 115 -0.46 22.01 -3.66
CA THR A 115 0.52 21.06 -3.11
C THR A 115 0.63 21.20 -1.58
N LEU A 116 1.37 20.28 -0.94
CA LEU A 116 1.68 20.40 0.48
C LEU A 116 2.46 21.69 0.80
N VAL A 117 3.24 22.23 -0.15
CA VAL A 117 3.91 23.53 0.01
C VAL A 117 2.89 24.67 0.13
N ASP A 118 1.84 24.62 -0.68
CA ASP A 118 0.75 25.63 -0.60
C ASP A 118 0.01 25.53 0.73
N LEU A 119 -0.24 24.32 1.22
CA LEU A 119 -0.89 24.11 2.51
C LEU A 119 0.00 24.65 3.66
N ARG A 120 1.30 24.35 3.63
CA ARG A 120 2.25 24.89 4.61
C ARG A 120 2.26 26.41 4.61
N ARG A 121 2.27 27.05 3.44
CA ARG A 121 2.20 28.50 3.32
C ARG A 121 0.94 29.07 3.99
N VAL A 122 -0.22 28.46 3.75
CA VAL A 122 -1.48 28.88 4.38
C VAL A 122 -1.48 28.67 5.89
N LEU A 123 -0.82 27.61 6.40
CA LEU A 123 -0.63 27.38 7.84
C LEU A 123 0.21 28.50 8.47
N LEU A 124 1.29 28.94 7.83
CA LEU A 124 2.14 30.04 8.29
C LEU A 124 1.43 31.41 8.30
N GLU A 125 0.39 31.57 7.50
CA GLU A 125 -0.43 32.79 7.48
C GLU A 125 -1.47 32.86 8.62
N GLN A 126 -1.64 31.79 9.40
CA GLN A 126 -2.58 31.77 10.50
C GLN A 126 -1.95 32.42 11.74
N PRO A 127 -2.74 33.13 12.59
CA PRO A 127 -2.22 33.74 13.81
C PRO A 127 -1.99 32.75 14.97
N GLU A 128 -2.55 31.55 14.89
CA GLU A 128 -2.45 30.56 15.98
C GLU A 128 -1.08 29.87 16.01
N ALA A 129 -0.49 29.74 17.18
CA ALA A 129 0.79 29.08 17.39
C ALA A 129 0.76 27.62 16.91
N GLU A 130 -0.35 26.92 17.14
CA GLU A 130 -0.54 25.54 16.73
C GLU A 130 -0.47 25.38 15.20
N ALA A 131 -0.80 26.39 14.42
CA ALA A 131 -0.67 26.38 12.96
C ALA A 131 0.80 26.49 12.53
N HIS A 132 1.60 27.29 13.24
CA HIS A 132 3.04 27.40 13.03
C HIS A 132 3.76 26.11 13.42
N ASP A 133 3.34 25.45 14.52
CA ASP A 133 3.86 24.13 14.92
C ASP A 133 3.61 23.08 13.85
N LEU A 134 2.39 23.03 13.27
CA LEU A 134 2.05 22.15 12.14
C LEU A 134 2.87 22.45 10.89
N ALA A 135 3.09 23.74 10.58
CA ALA A 135 3.92 24.15 9.45
C ALA A 135 5.38 23.72 9.64
N LEU A 136 5.91 23.83 10.87
CA LEU A 136 7.26 23.38 11.22
C LEU A 136 7.36 21.85 11.14
N ALA A 137 6.40 21.12 11.72
CA ALA A 137 6.36 19.67 11.68
C ALA A 137 6.31 19.11 10.23
N SER A 138 5.68 19.85 9.31
CA SER A 138 5.60 19.47 7.91
C SER A 138 6.77 19.93 7.04
N GLU A 139 7.75 20.68 7.59
CA GLU A 139 8.82 21.29 6.79
C GLU A 139 9.66 20.26 6.06
N LEU A 140 10.03 19.16 6.73
CA LEU A 140 10.80 18.07 6.13
C LEU A 140 10.14 17.50 4.87
N TYR A 141 8.80 17.41 4.86
CA TYR A 141 7.99 16.81 3.80
C TYR A 141 7.48 17.81 2.76
N THR A 142 7.77 19.10 2.94
CA THR A 142 7.29 20.16 2.04
C THR A 142 8.44 20.86 1.32
N THR A 143 9.36 21.45 2.06
CA THR A 143 10.52 22.20 1.55
C THR A 143 11.85 21.53 1.90
N GLY A 144 11.84 20.55 2.78
CA GLY A 144 12.99 19.76 3.20
C GLY A 144 13.31 18.60 2.26
N SER A 145 14.15 17.67 2.72
CA SER A 145 14.71 16.59 1.90
C SER A 145 13.73 15.45 1.56
N LEU A 146 12.60 15.34 2.26
CA LEU A 146 11.60 14.28 2.03
C LEU A 146 10.35 14.80 1.28
N ASN A 147 10.51 15.77 0.39
CA ASN A 147 9.43 16.51 -0.25
C ASN A 147 8.80 15.83 -1.49
N ILE A 148 9.03 14.55 -1.69
CA ILE A 148 8.58 13.80 -2.89
C ILE A 148 7.08 13.93 -3.17
N PHE A 149 6.25 14.11 -2.14
CA PHE A 149 4.79 14.26 -2.25
C PHE A 149 4.31 15.72 -2.28
N ALA A 150 5.22 16.68 -2.28
CA ALA A 150 4.95 18.11 -2.28
C ALA A 150 5.06 18.76 -3.68
N HIS A 151 5.39 17.98 -4.69
CA HIS A 151 5.46 18.41 -6.08
C HIS A 151 4.22 18.01 -6.86
N GLN A 152 4.02 18.63 -8.03
CA GLN A 152 2.96 18.23 -8.95
C GLN A 152 3.21 16.81 -9.47
N THR A 153 2.14 16.03 -9.63
CA THR A 153 2.21 14.69 -10.23
C THR A 153 2.75 14.78 -11.64
N ASN A 154 3.85 14.08 -11.91
CA ASN A 154 4.55 14.08 -13.20
C ASN A 154 4.55 12.72 -13.90
N VAL A 155 3.69 11.80 -13.46
CA VAL A 155 3.60 10.43 -13.97
C VAL A 155 2.19 10.09 -14.45
N ASN A 156 2.11 9.10 -15.35
CA ASN A 156 0.83 8.60 -15.83
C ASN A 156 0.20 7.64 -14.81
N THR A 157 -0.69 8.15 -13.97
CA THR A 157 -1.45 7.35 -13.01
C THR A 157 -2.63 6.59 -13.63
N ASP A 158 -2.91 6.74 -14.92
CA ASP A 158 -4.02 6.08 -15.62
C ASP A 158 -3.59 4.83 -16.44
N ALA A 159 -2.30 4.44 -16.39
CA ALA A 159 -1.81 3.22 -17.02
C ALA A 159 -2.62 1.98 -16.58
N ARG A 160 -2.86 1.01 -17.48
CA ARG A 160 -3.67 -0.18 -17.21
C ARG A 160 -3.11 -0.99 -16.05
N ILE A 161 -1.79 -1.15 -15.98
CA ILE A 161 -1.06 -1.81 -14.91
C ILE A 161 -0.15 -0.76 -14.30
N LEU A 162 -0.21 -0.63 -12.99
CA LEU A 162 0.54 0.37 -12.22
C LEU A 162 1.14 -0.28 -10.99
N CYS A 163 2.44 -0.14 -10.81
CA CYS A 163 3.16 -0.61 -9.64
C CYS A 163 3.67 0.59 -8.84
N TYR A 164 3.28 0.69 -7.59
CA TYR A 164 3.88 1.59 -6.62
C TYR A 164 5.00 0.85 -5.91
N ASP A 165 6.23 1.19 -6.22
CA ASP A 165 7.41 0.58 -5.60
C ASP A 165 7.83 1.39 -4.38
N ILE A 166 7.48 0.86 -3.20
CA ILE A 166 7.70 1.52 -1.91
C ILE A 166 8.90 0.94 -1.14
N ARG A 167 9.73 0.12 -1.78
CA ARG A 167 10.86 -0.57 -1.12
C ARG A 167 11.90 0.39 -0.53
N GLU A 168 12.11 1.53 -1.18
CA GLU A 168 13.09 2.53 -0.78
C GLU A 168 12.53 3.62 0.14
N LEU A 169 11.30 3.46 0.62
CA LEU A 169 10.77 4.34 1.66
C LEU A 169 11.52 4.08 2.97
N ASP A 170 12.27 5.07 3.42
CA ASP A 170 12.90 5.07 4.74
C ASP A 170 11.86 5.15 5.88
N GLU A 171 12.31 4.96 7.11
CA GLU A 171 11.40 4.95 8.27
C GLU A 171 10.67 6.28 8.46
N GLN A 172 11.28 7.41 8.10
CA GLN A 172 10.66 8.73 8.27
C GLN A 172 9.60 9.00 7.21
N LEU A 173 9.88 8.67 5.95
CA LEU A 173 8.94 8.91 4.83
C LEU A 173 7.84 7.85 4.74
N ARG A 174 8.08 6.65 5.28
CA ARG A 174 7.18 5.50 5.15
C ARG A 174 5.74 5.78 5.61
N PRO A 175 5.50 6.39 6.78
CA PRO A 175 4.12 6.68 7.21
C PRO A 175 3.36 7.53 6.20
N VAL A 176 3.94 8.66 5.78
CA VAL A 176 3.33 9.58 4.81
C VAL A 176 3.20 8.91 3.44
N GLY A 177 4.26 8.23 2.99
CA GLY A 177 4.29 7.53 1.71
C GLY A 177 3.22 6.46 1.58
N MET A 178 2.98 5.71 2.64
CA MET A 178 1.92 4.68 2.67
C MET A 178 0.54 5.30 2.59
N VAL A 179 0.28 6.37 3.35
CA VAL A 179 -1.02 7.07 3.32
C VAL A 179 -1.31 7.61 1.92
N VAL A 180 -0.34 8.31 1.30
CA VAL A 180 -0.51 8.89 -0.04
C VAL A 180 -0.67 7.81 -1.10
N THR A 181 0.11 6.74 -1.04
CA THR A 181 0.01 5.62 -1.99
C THR A 181 -1.34 4.90 -1.89
N LEU A 182 -1.79 4.59 -0.67
CA LEU A 182 -3.09 3.94 -0.44
C LEU A 182 -4.25 4.82 -0.89
N ASP A 183 -4.18 6.13 -0.66
CA ASP A 183 -5.17 7.09 -1.16
C ASP A 183 -5.23 7.11 -2.69
N ALA A 184 -4.07 7.16 -3.36
CA ALA A 184 -3.98 7.11 -4.81
C ALA A 184 -4.60 5.82 -5.38
N ILE A 185 -4.32 4.66 -4.77
CA ILE A 185 -4.91 3.37 -5.13
C ILE A 185 -6.42 3.41 -4.95
N PHE A 186 -6.91 3.88 -3.80
CA PHE A 186 -8.34 3.92 -3.52
C PHE A 186 -9.10 4.83 -4.49
N ASN A 187 -8.57 6.02 -4.77
CA ASN A 187 -9.20 6.93 -5.72
C ASN A 187 -9.20 6.37 -7.14
N ARG A 188 -8.19 5.60 -7.52
CA ARG A 188 -8.21 4.87 -8.78
C ARG A 188 -9.32 3.81 -8.82
N VAL A 189 -9.52 3.06 -7.73
CA VAL A 189 -10.62 2.10 -7.60
C VAL A 189 -11.97 2.80 -7.81
N ILE A 190 -12.19 3.92 -7.15
CA ILE A 190 -13.43 4.71 -7.27
C ILE A 190 -13.63 5.19 -8.71
N ARG A 191 -12.60 5.76 -9.34
CA ARG A 191 -12.66 6.21 -10.74
C ARG A 191 -12.98 5.07 -11.71
N ASN A 192 -12.35 3.91 -11.52
CA ASN A 192 -12.60 2.73 -12.33
C ASN A 192 -14.03 2.21 -12.16
N TRP A 193 -14.50 2.11 -10.92
CA TRP A 193 -15.85 1.69 -10.61
C TRP A 193 -16.90 2.58 -11.27
N ARG A 194 -16.73 3.91 -11.20
CA ARG A 194 -17.61 4.87 -11.87
C ARG A 194 -17.63 4.71 -13.41
N LYS A 195 -16.54 4.19 -13.97
CA LYS A 195 -16.41 3.85 -15.40
C LYS A 195 -16.82 2.40 -15.72
N GLY A 196 -17.39 1.66 -14.77
CA GLY A 196 -17.76 0.24 -14.93
C GLY A 196 -16.58 -0.72 -15.03
N LYS A 197 -15.36 -0.29 -14.69
CA LYS A 197 -14.14 -1.11 -14.78
C LYS A 197 -13.86 -1.82 -13.46
N ARG A 198 -13.41 -3.07 -13.55
CA ARG A 198 -12.86 -3.81 -12.41
C ARG A 198 -11.45 -3.31 -12.06
N THR A 199 -11.09 -3.38 -10.80
CA THR A 199 -9.73 -3.13 -10.33
C THR A 199 -9.23 -4.31 -9.53
N TRP A 200 -8.02 -4.75 -9.82
CA TRP A 200 -7.32 -5.77 -9.03
C TRP A 200 -6.11 -5.12 -8.35
N ILE A 201 -5.99 -5.30 -7.05
CA ILE A 201 -4.90 -4.79 -6.23
C ILE A 201 -4.11 -5.99 -5.73
N LEU A 202 -2.81 -6.02 -6.01
CA LEU A 202 -1.87 -6.95 -5.41
C LEU A 202 -1.02 -6.18 -4.40
N ALA A 203 -1.09 -6.58 -3.15
CA ALA A 203 -0.30 -6.01 -2.06
C ALA A 203 0.70 -7.06 -1.60
N ASP A 204 1.95 -6.90 -2.01
CA ASP A 204 3.05 -7.75 -1.58
C ASP A 204 3.61 -7.26 -0.25
N GLU A 205 4.04 -8.20 0.60
CA GLU A 205 4.52 -7.93 1.97
C GLU A 205 3.55 -7.05 2.76
N PHE A 206 2.25 -7.34 2.61
CA PHE A 206 1.18 -6.48 3.13
C PHE A 206 1.20 -6.33 4.67
N TYR A 207 1.93 -7.18 5.40
CA TYR A 207 2.13 -7.04 6.85
C TYR A 207 2.74 -5.69 7.23
N ILE A 208 3.51 -5.06 6.34
CA ILE A 208 4.11 -3.74 6.56
C ILE A 208 3.04 -2.69 6.85
N LEU A 209 1.84 -2.84 6.26
CA LEU A 209 0.71 -1.93 6.46
C LEU A 209 0.20 -1.94 7.90
N PHE A 210 0.45 -3.02 8.66
CA PHE A 210 -0.02 -3.17 10.04
C PHE A 210 0.96 -2.66 11.10
N ARG A 211 2.14 -2.19 10.69
CA ARG A 211 3.11 -1.58 11.61
C ARG A 211 2.63 -0.22 12.15
N TYR A 212 1.75 0.44 11.41
CA TYR A 212 1.19 1.73 11.79
C TYR A 212 -0.34 1.63 11.88
N SER A 213 -0.91 2.08 13.01
CA SER A 213 -2.35 1.99 13.26
C SER A 213 -3.20 2.65 12.16
N PHE A 214 -2.77 3.83 11.67
CA PHE A 214 -3.49 4.55 10.62
C PHE A 214 -3.51 3.78 9.29
N SER A 215 -2.40 3.16 8.86
CA SER A 215 -2.36 2.39 7.62
C SER A 215 -3.13 1.07 7.74
N ALA A 216 -3.05 0.42 8.90
CA ALA A 216 -3.83 -0.78 9.20
C ALA A 216 -5.34 -0.50 9.12
N GLU A 217 -5.79 0.58 9.76
CA GLU A 217 -7.21 0.96 9.75
C GLU A 217 -7.67 1.39 8.35
N PHE A 218 -6.85 2.17 7.63
CA PHE A 218 -7.15 2.56 6.25
C PHE A 218 -7.27 1.33 5.35
N PHE A 219 -6.31 0.41 5.41
CA PHE A 219 -6.30 -0.80 4.58
C PHE A 219 -7.46 -1.75 4.93
N TYR A 220 -7.81 -1.87 6.21
CA TYR A 220 -8.97 -2.64 6.64
C TYR A 220 -10.29 -2.06 6.13
N ARG A 221 -10.45 -0.74 6.19
CA ARG A 221 -11.61 -0.06 5.59
C ARG A 221 -11.68 -0.28 4.09
N LEU A 222 -10.53 -0.21 3.42
CA LEU A 222 -10.41 -0.50 2.00
C LEU A 222 -10.84 -1.93 1.71
N PHE A 223 -10.29 -2.91 2.41
CA PHE A 223 -10.59 -4.34 2.27
C PHE A 223 -12.08 -4.62 2.39
N LYS A 224 -12.75 -4.08 3.42
CA LYS A 224 -14.20 -4.24 3.61
C LYS A 224 -15.05 -3.66 2.48
N ARG A 225 -14.56 -2.61 1.82
CA ARG A 225 -15.33 -1.86 0.82
C ARG A 225 -15.07 -2.31 -0.62
N MET A 226 -14.03 -3.08 -0.89
CA MET A 226 -13.63 -3.46 -2.24
C MET A 226 -14.74 -4.15 -3.03
N ARG A 227 -15.51 -5.03 -2.38
CA ARG A 227 -16.66 -5.69 -3.01
C ARG A 227 -17.69 -4.69 -3.57
N LYS A 228 -17.95 -3.60 -2.84
CA LYS A 228 -18.86 -2.52 -3.28
C LYS A 228 -18.38 -1.84 -4.57
N TYR A 229 -17.07 -1.76 -4.75
CA TYR A 229 -16.44 -1.07 -5.89
C TYR A 229 -16.00 -2.01 -7.01
N ASN A 230 -16.51 -3.26 -7.02
CA ASN A 230 -16.11 -4.26 -8.00
C ASN A 230 -14.57 -4.38 -8.10
N ALA A 231 -13.91 -4.35 -6.95
CA ALA A 231 -12.48 -4.46 -6.82
C ALA A 231 -12.11 -5.68 -5.99
N PHE A 232 -10.91 -6.22 -6.25
CA PHE A 232 -10.38 -7.41 -5.60
C PHE A 232 -9.02 -7.07 -5.03
N ILE A 233 -8.74 -7.57 -3.82
CA ILE A 233 -7.43 -7.45 -3.18
C ILE A 233 -6.84 -8.84 -3.02
N THR A 234 -5.62 -9.02 -3.53
CA THR A 234 -4.76 -10.15 -3.23
C THR A 234 -3.64 -9.63 -2.32
N ALA A 235 -3.70 -10.01 -1.05
CA ALA A 235 -2.68 -9.69 -0.07
C ALA A 235 -1.71 -10.86 0.05
N ILE A 236 -0.42 -10.58 -0.06
CA ILE A 236 0.64 -11.59 -0.08
C ILE A 236 1.58 -11.31 1.09
N SER A 237 1.94 -12.32 1.84
CA SER A 237 2.88 -12.20 2.95
C SER A 237 3.64 -13.47 3.19
N GLN A 238 4.88 -13.32 3.60
CA GLN A 238 5.72 -14.39 4.10
C GLN A 238 5.80 -14.39 5.64
N ASN A 239 5.44 -13.30 6.27
CA ASN A 239 5.57 -13.05 7.70
C ASN A 239 4.21 -13.22 8.39
N VAL A 240 3.83 -14.48 8.62
CA VAL A 240 2.54 -14.82 9.23
C VAL A 240 2.50 -14.36 10.69
N ASP A 241 3.59 -14.50 11.44
CA ASP A 241 3.70 -14.04 12.82
C ASP A 241 3.37 -12.54 12.97
N GLU A 242 3.94 -11.67 12.12
CA GLU A 242 3.62 -10.23 12.16
C GLU A 242 2.14 -9.95 11.84
N ILE A 243 1.52 -10.73 10.96
CA ILE A 243 0.09 -10.62 10.66
C ILE A 243 -0.75 -11.03 11.87
N LEU A 244 -0.38 -12.14 12.51
CA LEU A 244 -1.14 -12.69 13.63
C LEU A 244 -1.06 -11.84 14.90
N ARG A 245 -0.06 -10.95 15.02
CA ARG A 245 0.02 -9.96 16.11
C ARG A 245 -0.98 -8.81 15.97
N SER A 246 -1.51 -8.56 14.78
CA SER A 246 -2.50 -7.52 14.53
C SER A 246 -3.92 -8.07 14.55
N ASP A 247 -4.76 -7.60 15.46
CA ASP A 247 -6.18 -7.97 15.51
C ASP A 247 -6.91 -7.63 14.20
N THR A 248 -6.57 -6.49 13.61
CA THR A 248 -7.11 -6.06 12.32
C THR A 248 -6.74 -7.04 11.21
N ALA A 249 -5.48 -7.48 11.16
CA ALA A 249 -5.03 -8.45 10.17
C ALA A 249 -5.64 -9.85 10.39
N ARG A 250 -5.79 -10.28 11.64
CA ARG A 250 -6.52 -11.51 12.00
C ARG A 250 -7.95 -11.50 11.49
N LEU A 251 -8.67 -10.39 11.68
CA LEU A 251 -10.03 -10.21 11.15
C LEU A 251 -10.07 -10.25 9.62
N MET A 252 -9.05 -9.73 8.94
CA MET A 252 -8.95 -9.80 7.47
C MET A 252 -8.74 -11.23 7.01
N LEU A 253 -7.83 -11.99 7.63
CA LEU A 253 -7.59 -13.39 7.32
C LEU A 253 -8.86 -14.23 7.52
N ALA A 254 -9.54 -14.06 8.65
CA ALA A 254 -10.77 -14.79 8.96
C ALA A 254 -11.89 -14.51 7.95
N ASN A 255 -11.98 -13.27 7.45
CA ASN A 255 -12.99 -12.83 6.49
C ASN A 255 -12.55 -12.97 5.01
N SER A 256 -11.35 -13.48 4.74
CA SER A 256 -10.90 -13.73 3.36
C SER A 256 -11.68 -14.88 2.75
N GLU A 257 -12.24 -14.67 1.57
CA GLU A 257 -13.03 -15.68 0.85
C GLU A 257 -12.14 -16.79 0.28
N LEU A 258 -10.97 -16.39 -0.23
CA LEU A 258 -9.94 -17.29 -0.74
C LEU A 258 -8.66 -17.10 0.06
N LEU A 259 -8.11 -18.18 0.60
CA LEU A 259 -6.82 -18.18 1.28
C LEU A 259 -5.94 -19.29 0.71
N VAL A 260 -4.75 -18.94 0.26
CA VAL A 260 -3.74 -19.89 -0.22
C VAL A 260 -2.63 -19.96 0.80
N MET A 261 -2.43 -21.13 1.38
CA MET A 261 -1.38 -21.38 2.36
C MET A 261 -0.35 -22.31 1.75
N LEU A 262 0.88 -21.82 1.64
CA LEU A 262 2.03 -22.59 1.21
C LEU A 262 2.77 -23.15 2.43
N ASN A 263 3.96 -23.71 2.22
CA ASN A 263 4.79 -24.24 3.32
C ASN A 263 5.00 -23.21 4.43
N GLN A 264 4.67 -23.56 5.67
CA GLN A 264 4.72 -22.69 6.84
C GLN A 264 5.80 -23.10 7.84
N ALA A 265 6.36 -22.12 8.57
CA ALA A 265 7.20 -22.39 9.73
C ALA A 265 6.39 -23.05 10.86
N ALA A 266 7.05 -23.82 11.72
CA ALA A 266 6.38 -24.60 12.78
C ALA A 266 5.56 -23.71 13.74
N THR A 267 6.11 -22.55 14.12
CA THR A 267 5.47 -21.58 15.02
C THR A 267 4.20 -20.97 14.42
N ASP A 268 4.27 -20.56 13.17
CA ASP A 268 3.19 -19.85 12.47
C ASP A 268 2.01 -20.79 12.17
N ARG A 269 2.32 -22.06 11.94
CA ARG A 269 1.39 -23.11 11.56
C ARG A 269 0.33 -23.37 12.63
N GLU A 270 0.74 -23.44 13.90
CA GLU A 270 -0.16 -23.74 15.01
C GLU A 270 -1.17 -22.59 15.25
N GLU A 271 -0.71 -21.36 15.14
CA GLU A 271 -1.60 -20.20 15.29
C GLU A 271 -2.58 -20.06 14.12
N LEU A 272 -2.09 -20.31 12.89
CA LEU A 272 -2.97 -20.37 11.71
C LEU A 272 -4.00 -21.47 11.82
N ALA A 273 -3.61 -22.65 12.31
CA ALA A 273 -4.52 -23.78 12.49
C ALA A 273 -5.67 -23.43 13.44
N LYS A 274 -5.35 -22.81 14.57
CA LYS A 274 -6.36 -22.34 15.54
C LYS A 274 -7.28 -21.27 14.93
N LEU A 275 -6.70 -20.27 14.24
CA LEU A 275 -7.48 -19.17 13.66
C LEU A 275 -8.43 -19.63 12.55
N LEU A 276 -8.01 -20.59 11.75
CA LEU A 276 -8.70 -21.03 10.54
C LEU A 276 -9.41 -22.37 10.69
N ASN A 277 -9.36 -22.99 11.87
CA ASN A 277 -9.91 -24.32 12.17
C ASN A 277 -9.37 -25.40 11.21
N ILE A 278 -8.06 -25.43 11.00
CA ILE A 278 -7.36 -26.42 10.18
C ILE A 278 -7.07 -27.65 11.05
N SER A 279 -7.46 -28.85 10.60
CA SER A 279 -7.18 -30.09 11.33
C SER A 279 -5.70 -30.49 11.22
N GLU A 280 -5.22 -31.32 12.16
CA GLU A 280 -3.83 -31.84 12.15
C GLU A 280 -3.50 -32.55 10.84
N ASN A 281 -4.43 -33.34 10.31
CA ASN A 281 -4.24 -34.01 9.02
C ASN A 281 -4.04 -33.02 7.87
N GLN A 282 -4.78 -31.92 7.88
CA GLN A 282 -4.63 -30.85 6.87
C GLN A 282 -3.33 -30.08 7.04
N LEU A 283 -2.81 -29.94 8.28
CA LEU A 283 -1.53 -29.26 8.53
C LEU A 283 -0.35 -29.94 7.85
N SER A 284 -0.42 -31.26 7.61
CA SER A 284 0.62 -31.98 6.88
C SER A 284 0.88 -31.44 5.47
N TYR A 285 -0.14 -30.87 4.82
CA TYR A 285 -0.03 -30.29 3.48
C TYR A 285 0.64 -28.92 3.41
N ILE A 286 0.94 -28.31 4.55
CA ILE A 286 1.70 -27.05 4.65
C ILE A 286 2.93 -27.17 5.55
N THR A 287 3.35 -28.41 5.86
CA THR A 287 4.46 -28.72 6.75
C THR A 287 5.55 -29.47 5.99
N ASN A 288 6.71 -28.85 5.81
CA ASN A 288 7.87 -29.45 5.14
C ASN A 288 7.54 -30.06 3.77
N VAL A 289 6.61 -29.42 3.05
CA VAL A 289 6.19 -29.86 1.72
C VAL A 289 7.06 -29.22 0.64
N PRO A 290 7.19 -29.88 -0.53
CA PRO A 290 7.88 -29.30 -1.68
C PRO A 290 7.24 -27.98 -2.15
N ALA A 291 8.01 -27.23 -2.94
CA ALA A 291 7.51 -26.04 -3.60
C ALA A 291 6.29 -26.34 -4.49
N GLY A 292 5.33 -25.44 -4.46
CA GLY A 292 4.08 -25.59 -5.22
C GLY A 292 3.00 -26.40 -4.53
N HIS A 293 3.25 -26.96 -3.35
CA HIS A 293 2.26 -27.66 -2.54
C HIS A 293 1.66 -26.74 -1.48
N GLY A 294 0.43 -27.01 -1.08
CA GLY A 294 -0.22 -26.21 -0.05
C GLY A 294 -1.70 -26.55 0.15
N LEU A 295 -2.39 -25.65 0.86
CA LEU A 295 -3.83 -25.69 1.08
C LEU A 295 -4.49 -24.47 0.49
N ILE A 296 -5.64 -24.66 -0.14
CA ILE A 296 -6.54 -23.59 -0.54
C ILE A 296 -7.81 -23.67 0.30
N ARG A 297 -8.15 -22.61 1.03
CA ARG A 297 -9.44 -22.44 1.65
C ARG A 297 -10.30 -21.56 0.74
N CYS A 298 -11.48 -22.06 0.37
CA CYS A 298 -12.51 -21.30 -0.32
C CYS A 298 -13.84 -21.43 0.44
N GLY A 299 -14.25 -20.36 1.07
CA GLY A 299 -15.36 -20.40 2.01
C GLY A 299 -15.12 -21.39 3.17
N LYS A 300 -15.90 -22.47 3.22
CA LYS A 300 -15.77 -23.55 4.22
C LYS A 300 -14.89 -24.72 3.75
N ALA A 301 -14.63 -24.84 2.47
CA ALA A 301 -13.84 -25.93 1.92
C ALA A 301 -12.34 -25.65 2.08
N ILE A 302 -11.58 -26.65 2.58
CA ILE A 302 -10.13 -26.62 2.63
C ILE A 302 -9.63 -27.80 1.81
N ILE A 303 -8.88 -27.51 0.75
CA ILE A 303 -8.47 -28.50 -0.25
C ILE A 303 -6.96 -28.43 -0.40
N PRO A 304 -6.24 -29.57 -0.33
CA PRO A 304 -4.83 -29.64 -0.68
C PRO A 304 -4.66 -29.41 -2.20
N PHE A 305 -3.55 -28.79 -2.56
CA PHE A 305 -3.22 -28.60 -3.98
C PHE A 305 -1.73 -28.83 -4.24
N GLU A 306 -1.46 -29.19 -5.46
CA GLU A 306 -0.13 -29.22 -6.05
C GLU A 306 -0.15 -28.39 -7.34
N ASN A 307 0.82 -27.51 -7.50
CA ASN A 307 0.99 -26.69 -8.69
C ASN A 307 2.45 -26.72 -9.16
N SER A 308 2.67 -27.33 -10.30
CA SER A 308 3.95 -27.31 -10.99
C SER A 308 3.96 -26.20 -12.04
N PHE A 309 4.57 -25.05 -11.70
CA PHE A 309 4.64 -23.95 -12.66
C PHE A 309 5.66 -24.26 -13.77
N PRO A 310 5.30 -24.13 -15.07
CA PRO A 310 6.20 -24.47 -16.16
C PRO A 310 7.41 -23.53 -16.24
N LYS A 311 8.62 -24.07 -15.98
CA LYS A 311 9.86 -23.28 -15.92
C LYS A 311 10.32 -22.72 -17.27
N ASN A 312 9.89 -23.34 -18.37
CA ASN A 312 10.21 -22.94 -19.74
C ASN A 312 9.38 -21.76 -20.26
N THR A 313 8.57 -21.12 -19.42
CA THR A 313 7.74 -19.99 -19.83
C THR A 313 8.44 -18.65 -19.62
N LYS A 314 8.17 -17.68 -20.49
CA LYS A 314 8.67 -16.31 -20.31
C LYS A 314 8.20 -15.69 -18.99
N LEU A 315 7.01 -16.06 -18.51
CA LEU A 315 6.48 -15.58 -17.25
C LEU A 315 7.34 -16.10 -16.07
N TYR A 316 7.72 -17.39 -16.07
CA TYR A 316 8.62 -17.93 -15.06
C TYR A 316 9.96 -17.18 -15.06
N GLN A 317 10.55 -16.96 -16.24
CA GLN A 317 11.82 -16.24 -16.39
C GLN A 317 11.78 -14.82 -15.86
N LEU A 318 10.65 -14.12 -16.02
CA LEU A 318 10.44 -12.76 -15.50
C LEU A 318 10.26 -12.73 -13.98
N MET A 319 9.79 -13.84 -13.38
CA MET A 319 9.45 -13.90 -11.96
C MET A 319 10.47 -14.66 -11.13
N THR A 320 11.35 -15.50 -11.74
CA THR A 320 12.33 -16.27 -10.99
C THR A 320 13.41 -15.37 -10.40
N THR A 321 13.76 -15.63 -9.13
CA THR A 321 14.88 -14.98 -8.42
C THR A 321 16.13 -15.82 -8.43
N LYS A 322 16.07 -17.06 -8.94
CA LYS A 322 17.19 -17.98 -8.96
C LYS A 322 18.19 -17.57 -10.07
N PRO A 323 19.44 -17.22 -9.73
CA PRO A 323 20.41 -16.75 -10.73
C PRO A 323 20.67 -17.76 -11.84
N ASN A 324 20.63 -19.08 -11.50
CA ASN A 324 20.92 -20.18 -12.45
C ASN A 324 19.72 -20.57 -13.35
N GLU A 325 18.55 -19.95 -13.15
CA GLU A 325 17.33 -20.19 -13.93
C GLU A 325 16.92 -18.98 -14.77
N LYS A 326 17.74 -17.91 -14.75
CA LYS A 326 17.61 -16.76 -15.67
C LYS A 326 18.43 -17.06 -16.93
N PHE A 327 17.75 -17.21 -18.03
CA PHE A 327 18.37 -17.39 -19.37
C PHE A 327 18.44 -16.07 -20.12
#